data_8e48f4f83042d35ec418dbc3e4378a8d
#
_entry.id   8e48f4f83042d35ec418dbc3e4378a8d
#
_cell.length_a   1.000
_cell.length_b   1.000
_cell.length_c   1.000
_cell.angle_alpha   90.00
_cell.angle_beta   90.00
_cell.angle_gamma   90.00
#
_symmetry.space_group_name_H-M   'P 1'
#
loop_
_entity.id
_entity.type
_entity.pdbx_description
1 polymer ?
#
loop_
_entity_poly.entity_id
_entity_poly.type
_entity_poly.pdbx_seq_one_letter_code
_entity_poly.pdbx_strand_id
1 'polypeptide(L)'
;MTKKQNIGTICIQGGWQPKKGEARVLPIFQSTTFKYETSEQMARLFDLEDSGYFYSRLQNPTVDAVGAKIAALEGGIGAVMTSSGQAANFYAILNICQSGDHFISATTIYGGTYNLFAVTLKKMGIEVTFVDADAPAEEIEKAFRPNTKALFGETISNPGANVLDIEKFANIAHKNGVPLIIDNTFATPINCRPIEWGADIVTHSTTKYMDGHAVAVGGAVIDSGNFDWESQHDRFTCLTEPDESYHGLIYTKNFGKAAYITKVISQVMRDLGAMMSPQNAFLLNLGLETLHLRMPRHCSNAQKVAEFLSAHPKVKWVNFSGLKDDKYYELAQKYTPNGGCGVMAFAVEGNKEDAIRFMDSLKFISIVTHVADARSCVLHPASHTHRQLSDAQLQEAGINPDLIRLSVGIEDVEDIIADLDQALQVL
;
A
#
# COMPACT_ATOMS: atom_id res chain seq x y z
N MET A 1 26.62 -6.76 -17.73
CA MET A 1 25.50 -6.82 -16.75
C MET A 1 25.91 -5.98 -15.55
N THR A 2 25.28 -4.84 -15.34
CA THR A 2 25.46 -4.05 -14.11
C THR A 2 24.94 -4.88 -12.92
N LYS A 3 25.78 -5.01 -11.89
CA LYS A 3 25.43 -5.76 -10.66
C LYS A 3 24.14 -5.18 -10.07
N LYS A 4 23.11 -6.02 -9.81
CA LYS A 4 21.86 -5.61 -9.15
C LYS A 4 22.20 -4.92 -7.83
N GLN A 5 21.77 -3.69 -7.64
CA GLN A 5 22.02 -2.94 -6.41
C GLN A 5 21.22 -3.53 -5.24
N ASN A 6 21.79 -3.47 -4.03
CA ASN A 6 21.10 -3.85 -2.81
C ASN A 6 20.07 -2.77 -2.42
N ILE A 7 19.03 -3.17 -1.69
CA ILE A 7 17.88 -2.33 -1.36
C ILE A 7 18.24 -1.01 -0.68
N GLY A 8 19.19 -1.02 0.29
CA GLY A 8 19.66 0.20 0.93
C GLY A 8 20.33 1.19 -0.03
N THR A 9 21.04 0.69 -1.05
CA THR A 9 21.61 1.53 -2.11
C THR A 9 20.52 2.11 -3.00
N ILE A 10 19.47 1.33 -3.31
CA ILE A 10 18.30 1.81 -4.08
C ILE A 10 17.58 2.91 -3.31
N CYS A 11 17.38 2.78 -1.99
CA CYS A 11 16.81 3.84 -1.14
C CYS A 11 17.53 5.18 -1.36
N ILE A 12 18.86 5.18 -1.43
CA ILE A 12 19.67 6.40 -1.56
C ILE A 12 19.80 6.86 -3.01
N GLN A 13 20.17 5.94 -3.92
CA GLN A 13 20.63 6.26 -5.27
C GLN A 13 19.59 5.98 -6.37
N GLY A 14 18.46 5.33 -6.04
CA GLY A 14 17.44 4.99 -7.02
C GLY A 14 16.70 6.21 -7.56
N GLY A 15 16.24 6.12 -8.81
CA GLY A 15 15.38 7.09 -9.47
C GLY A 15 16.11 8.29 -10.08
N TRP A 16 16.77 9.11 -9.29
CA TRP A 16 17.49 10.28 -9.80
C TRP A 16 18.93 9.94 -10.17
N GLN A 17 19.31 10.20 -11.43
CA GLN A 17 20.63 9.94 -11.98
C GLN A 17 21.18 11.23 -12.62
N PRO A 18 21.84 12.12 -11.84
CA PRO A 18 22.32 13.41 -12.33
C PRO A 18 23.47 13.22 -13.34
N LYS A 19 23.41 14.00 -14.42
CA LYS A 19 24.52 14.15 -15.38
C LYS A 19 25.56 15.14 -14.84
N LYS A 20 26.70 15.23 -15.54
CA LYS A 20 27.74 16.19 -15.18
C LYS A 20 27.20 17.64 -15.20
N GLY A 21 27.32 18.30 -14.06
CA GLY A 21 26.85 19.68 -13.88
C GLY A 21 25.38 19.83 -13.44
N GLU A 22 24.64 18.73 -13.34
CA GLU A 22 23.29 18.73 -12.77
C GLU A 22 23.30 18.66 -11.24
N ALA A 23 22.18 19.01 -10.62
CA ALA A 23 22.03 18.94 -9.17
C ALA A 23 22.16 17.48 -8.68
N ARG A 24 22.99 17.27 -7.65
CA ARG A 24 23.17 15.95 -7.04
C ARG A 24 21.89 15.46 -6.38
N VAL A 25 21.16 16.34 -5.71
CA VAL A 25 19.87 16.06 -5.07
C VAL A 25 18.77 16.21 -6.12
N LEU A 26 17.74 15.39 -6.06
CA LEU A 26 16.57 15.46 -6.93
C LEU A 26 15.97 16.88 -6.91
N PRO A 27 15.92 17.60 -8.05
CA PRO A 27 15.30 18.93 -8.11
C PRO A 27 13.79 18.87 -8.04
N ILE A 28 13.14 19.94 -7.55
CA ILE A 28 11.69 20.10 -7.62
C ILE A 28 11.33 20.82 -8.92
N PHE A 29 10.77 20.09 -9.88
CA PHE A 29 10.26 20.66 -11.13
C PHE A 29 8.83 21.18 -10.94
N GLN A 30 8.72 22.39 -10.40
CA GLN A 30 7.43 23.03 -10.13
C GLN A 30 6.93 23.72 -11.39
N SER A 31 6.51 22.95 -12.39
CA SER A 31 5.97 23.42 -13.66
C SER A 31 4.73 22.62 -14.03
N THR A 32 3.73 23.27 -14.63
CA THR A 32 2.53 22.60 -15.15
C THR A 32 2.77 22.02 -16.54
N THR A 33 3.64 22.61 -17.34
CA THR A 33 3.89 22.24 -18.73
C THR A 33 5.38 22.40 -19.09
N PHE A 34 5.77 21.82 -20.21
CA PHE A 34 7.14 21.77 -20.69
C PHE A 34 7.20 22.29 -22.13
N LYS A 35 8.37 22.80 -22.56
CA LYS A 35 8.57 23.34 -23.91
C LYS A 35 8.87 22.20 -24.89
N TYR A 36 8.26 22.26 -26.06
CA TYR A 36 8.54 21.39 -27.20
C TYR A 36 9.43 22.11 -28.21
N GLU A 37 10.13 21.34 -29.03
CA GLU A 37 10.93 21.88 -30.13
C GLU A 37 10.06 22.18 -31.36
N THR A 38 9.10 21.29 -31.68
CA THR A 38 8.21 21.41 -32.83
C THR A 38 6.79 20.97 -32.49
N SER A 39 5.81 21.43 -33.29
CA SER A 39 4.43 20.96 -33.19
C SER A 39 4.28 19.46 -33.45
N GLU A 40 5.12 18.90 -34.34
CA GLU A 40 5.13 17.48 -34.66
C GLU A 40 5.63 16.64 -33.46
N GLN A 41 6.68 17.09 -32.75
CA GLN A 41 7.12 16.45 -31.51
C GLN A 41 5.99 16.44 -30.46
N MET A 42 5.29 17.55 -30.31
CA MET A 42 4.14 17.65 -29.43
C MET A 42 3.07 16.62 -29.79
N ALA A 43 2.70 16.49 -31.08
CA ALA A 43 1.71 15.52 -31.53
C ALA A 43 2.14 14.08 -31.19
N ARG A 44 3.36 13.68 -31.50
CA ARG A 44 3.87 12.32 -31.19
C ARG A 44 3.85 12.01 -29.68
N LEU A 45 4.11 12.99 -28.81
CA LEU A 45 4.00 12.80 -27.35
C LEU A 45 2.55 12.54 -26.93
N PHE A 46 1.59 13.24 -27.53
CA PHE A 46 0.15 13.01 -27.25
C PHE A 46 -0.34 11.67 -27.80
N ASP A 47 0.24 11.20 -28.90
CA ASP A 47 -0.08 9.90 -29.51
C ASP A 47 0.69 8.72 -28.85
N LEU A 48 1.47 8.97 -27.80
CA LEU A 48 2.33 8.00 -27.11
C LEU A 48 3.39 7.34 -28.01
N GLU A 49 3.75 8.01 -29.11
CA GLU A 49 4.78 7.56 -30.07
C GLU A 49 6.18 8.03 -29.67
N ASP A 50 6.28 9.03 -28.80
CA ASP A 50 7.56 9.57 -28.31
C ASP A 50 7.55 9.62 -26.77
N SER A 51 8.73 9.73 -26.16
CA SER A 51 8.92 9.87 -24.72
C SER A 51 9.34 11.27 -24.34
N GLY A 52 8.74 11.82 -23.27
CA GLY A 52 9.09 13.14 -22.78
C GLY A 52 8.01 13.74 -21.87
N TYR A 53 8.33 14.89 -21.31
CA TYR A 53 7.42 15.61 -20.44
C TYR A 53 6.63 16.63 -21.23
N PHE A 54 5.31 16.69 -21.02
CA PHE A 54 4.45 17.69 -21.64
C PHE A 54 3.50 18.35 -20.65
N TYR A 55 2.98 17.61 -19.68
CA TYR A 55 2.07 18.16 -18.68
C TYR A 55 2.18 17.40 -17.34
N SER A 56 2.36 18.12 -16.24
CA SER A 56 2.67 17.54 -14.93
C SER A 56 1.56 16.67 -14.33
N ARG A 57 0.31 16.74 -14.82
CA ARG A 57 -0.75 15.83 -14.41
C ARG A 57 -0.46 14.38 -14.81
N LEU A 58 0.23 14.18 -15.94
CA LEU A 58 0.59 12.85 -16.43
C LEU A 58 1.99 12.46 -15.95
N GLN A 59 2.97 13.33 -16.19
CA GLN A 59 4.37 13.06 -15.92
C GLN A 59 5.10 14.34 -15.49
N ASN A 60 5.99 14.18 -14.51
CA ASN A 60 6.83 15.27 -14.00
C ASN A 60 8.19 14.69 -13.57
N PRO A 61 9.33 15.31 -13.93
CA PRO A 61 10.66 14.75 -13.65
C PRO A 61 10.91 14.39 -12.18
N THR A 62 10.40 15.19 -11.23
CA THR A 62 10.51 14.91 -9.79
C THR A 62 9.67 13.70 -9.40
N VAL A 63 8.41 13.67 -9.84
CA VAL A 63 7.46 12.60 -9.51
C VAL A 63 7.90 11.28 -10.11
N ASP A 64 8.35 11.29 -11.37
CA ASP A 64 8.79 10.09 -12.09
C ASP A 64 10.08 9.50 -11.50
N ALA A 65 11.01 10.36 -11.05
CA ALA A 65 12.21 9.89 -10.36
C ALA A 65 11.87 9.14 -9.07
N VAL A 66 10.89 9.61 -8.31
CA VAL A 66 10.41 8.94 -7.08
C VAL A 66 9.65 7.67 -7.43
N GLY A 67 8.81 7.70 -8.46
CA GLY A 67 8.13 6.50 -8.97
C GLY A 67 9.13 5.42 -9.40
N ALA A 68 10.16 5.79 -10.16
CA ALA A 68 11.22 4.86 -10.58
C ALA A 68 11.99 4.26 -9.37
N LYS A 69 12.24 5.07 -8.31
CA LYS A 69 12.84 4.57 -7.07
C LYS A 69 11.95 3.53 -6.40
N ILE A 70 10.65 3.80 -6.25
CA ILE A 70 9.70 2.89 -5.60
C ILE A 70 9.52 1.61 -6.44
N ALA A 71 9.41 1.72 -7.76
CA ALA A 71 9.38 0.55 -8.64
C ALA A 71 10.63 -0.33 -8.46
N ALA A 72 11.81 0.27 -8.41
CA ALA A 72 13.06 -0.47 -8.17
C ALA A 72 13.12 -1.12 -6.77
N LEU A 73 12.57 -0.46 -5.75
CA LEU A 73 12.49 -1.00 -4.38
C LEU A 73 11.57 -2.23 -4.35
N GLU A 74 10.40 -2.19 -4.97
CA GLU A 74 9.46 -3.31 -5.06
C GLU A 74 9.91 -4.41 -6.06
N GLY A 75 10.78 -4.07 -7.01
CA GLY A 75 11.19 -4.97 -8.09
C GLY A 75 10.23 -4.96 -9.28
N GLY A 76 9.40 -3.94 -9.41
CA GLY A 76 8.51 -3.71 -10.53
C GLY A 76 9.20 -3.06 -11.73
N ILE A 77 8.51 -3.04 -12.88
CA ILE A 77 9.00 -2.43 -14.13
C ILE A 77 8.66 -0.94 -14.23
N GLY A 78 7.67 -0.46 -13.48
CA GLY A 78 7.24 0.92 -13.47
C GLY A 78 6.32 1.23 -12.30
N ALA A 79 6.19 2.50 -11.97
CA ALA A 79 5.25 2.99 -10.96
C ALA A 79 4.65 4.32 -11.35
N VAL A 80 3.40 4.55 -10.94
CA VAL A 80 2.73 5.84 -11.01
C VAL A 80 2.46 6.35 -9.59
N MET A 81 2.75 7.64 -9.37
CA MET A 81 2.57 8.30 -8.08
C MET A 81 1.22 9.01 -8.02
N THR A 82 0.43 8.69 -7.01
CA THR A 82 -0.92 9.23 -6.81
C THR A 82 -1.00 10.17 -5.62
N SER A 83 -2.08 10.96 -5.54
CA SER A 83 -2.30 11.93 -4.45
C SER A 83 -2.56 11.28 -3.08
N SER A 84 -2.87 9.99 -3.03
CA SER A 84 -3.12 9.23 -1.80
C SER A 84 -3.10 7.73 -2.05
N GLY A 85 -2.96 6.91 -0.99
CA GLY A 85 -3.11 5.46 -1.08
C GLY A 85 -4.51 5.04 -1.57
N GLN A 86 -5.56 5.78 -1.20
CA GLN A 86 -6.91 5.53 -1.72
C GLN A 86 -7.01 5.73 -3.24
N ALA A 87 -6.35 6.76 -3.77
CA ALA A 87 -6.27 6.96 -5.21
C ALA A 87 -5.46 5.83 -5.88
N ALA A 88 -4.41 5.31 -5.22
CA ALA A 88 -3.66 4.17 -5.73
C ALA A 88 -4.53 2.91 -5.83
N ASN A 89 -5.25 2.54 -4.76
CA ASN A 89 -6.15 1.39 -4.77
C ASN A 89 -7.31 1.57 -5.76
N PHE A 90 -7.87 2.78 -5.85
CA PHE A 90 -8.90 3.11 -6.83
C PHE A 90 -8.40 2.94 -8.26
N TYR A 91 -7.22 3.48 -8.59
CA TYR A 91 -6.64 3.38 -9.93
C TYR A 91 -6.25 1.96 -10.30
N ALA A 92 -5.72 1.20 -9.34
CA ALA A 92 -5.36 -0.19 -9.57
C ALA A 92 -6.57 -1.04 -10.02
N ILE A 93 -7.73 -0.83 -9.41
CA ILE A 93 -8.97 -1.54 -9.79
C ILE A 93 -9.58 -0.94 -11.06
N LEU A 94 -9.74 0.39 -11.13
CA LEU A 94 -10.43 1.04 -12.26
C LEU A 94 -9.71 0.85 -13.59
N ASN A 95 -8.39 0.64 -13.57
CA ASN A 95 -7.60 0.41 -14.78
C ASN A 95 -8.02 -0.84 -15.55
N ILE A 96 -8.58 -1.84 -14.85
CA ILE A 96 -8.95 -3.14 -15.42
C ILE A 96 -10.42 -3.53 -15.17
N CYS A 97 -11.15 -2.76 -14.38
CA CYS A 97 -12.58 -2.97 -14.11
C CYS A 97 -13.41 -1.81 -14.66
N GLN A 98 -14.54 -2.14 -15.23
CA GLN A 98 -15.57 -1.21 -15.67
C GLN A 98 -16.93 -1.58 -15.08
N SER A 99 -17.97 -0.80 -15.36
CA SER A 99 -19.35 -1.14 -14.95
C SER A 99 -19.76 -2.52 -15.46
N GLY A 100 -20.29 -3.35 -14.57
CA GLY A 100 -20.62 -4.75 -14.82
C GLY A 100 -19.50 -5.75 -14.45
N ASP A 101 -18.29 -5.28 -14.12
CA ASP A 101 -17.20 -6.15 -13.68
C ASP A 101 -17.25 -6.45 -12.18
N HIS A 102 -16.52 -7.47 -11.80
CA HIS A 102 -16.40 -7.96 -10.43
C HIS A 102 -14.93 -8.16 -10.08
N PHE A 103 -14.60 -7.99 -8.80
CA PHE A 103 -13.32 -8.43 -8.22
C PHE A 103 -13.52 -9.02 -6.83
N ILE A 104 -12.49 -9.71 -6.33
CA ILE A 104 -12.51 -10.31 -5.00
C ILE A 104 -11.51 -9.56 -4.12
N SER A 105 -11.86 -9.35 -2.86
CA SER A 105 -10.97 -8.75 -1.86
C SER A 105 -10.97 -9.55 -0.58
N ALA A 106 -9.82 -9.64 0.09
CA ALA A 106 -9.79 -10.07 1.48
C ALA A 106 -10.66 -9.14 2.34
N THR A 107 -11.29 -9.68 3.40
CA THR A 107 -12.05 -8.88 4.39
C THR A 107 -11.14 -8.04 5.27
N THR A 108 -9.95 -8.57 5.58
CA THR A 108 -8.96 -7.95 6.46
C THR A 108 -8.10 -6.95 5.71
N ILE A 109 -8.71 -5.80 5.34
CA ILE A 109 -8.06 -4.67 4.68
C ILE A 109 -8.38 -3.37 5.42
N TYR A 110 -7.67 -2.29 5.10
CA TYR A 110 -7.92 -0.97 5.67
C TYR A 110 -9.39 -0.54 5.47
N GLY A 111 -10.03 -0.08 6.55
CA GLY A 111 -11.46 0.26 6.54
C GLY A 111 -11.86 1.31 5.49
N GLY A 112 -10.97 2.25 5.13
CA GLY A 112 -11.20 3.17 4.03
C GLY A 112 -11.23 2.47 2.67
N THR A 113 -10.37 1.48 2.44
CA THR A 113 -10.35 0.66 1.22
C THR A 113 -11.58 -0.26 1.17
N TYR A 114 -11.97 -0.86 2.31
CA TYR A 114 -13.21 -1.62 2.40
C TYR A 114 -14.42 -0.77 1.96
N ASN A 115 -14.55 0.44 2.49
CA ASN A 115 -15.64 1.35 2.12
C ASN A 115 -15.58 1.81 0.65
N LEU A 116 -14.36 2.06 0.12
CA LEU A 116 -14.16 2.34 -1.30
C LEU A 116 -14.74 1.23 -2.17
N PHE A 117 -14.42 -0.02 -1.84
CA PHE A 117 -14.83 -1.20 -2.59
C PHE A 117 -16.33 -1.51 -2.42
N ALA A 118 -16.79 -1.61 -1.18
CA ALA A 118 -18.17 -2.01 -0.86
C ALA A 118 -19.23 -0.98 -1.25
N VAL A 119 -18.88 0.32 -1.22
CA VAL A 119 -19.87 1.40 -1.39
C VAL A 119 -19.60 2.24 -2.62
N THR A 120 -18.36 2.75 -2.78
CA THR A 120 -18.07 3.74 -3.83
C THR A 120 -18.00 3.06 -5.20
N LEU A 121 -17.24 1.98 -5.36
CA LEU A 121 -17.13 1.25 -6.61
C LEU A 121 -18.46 0.60 -7.01
N LYS A 122 -19.24 0.14 -6.04
CA LYS A 122 -20.59 -0.38 -6.31
C LYS A 122 -21.49 0.66 -6.97
N LYS A 123 -21.38 1.95 -6.60
CA LYS A 123 -22.13 3.05 -7.28
C LYS A 123 -21.66 3.28 -8.71
N MET A 124 -20.44 2.83 -9.05
CA MET A 124 -19.89 2.87 -10.41
C MET A 124 -20.21 1.59 -11.20
N GLY A 125 -20.98 0.66 -10.61
CA GLY A 125 -21.36 -0.60 -11.23
C GLY A 125 -20.28 -1.69 -11.15
N ILE A 126 -19.23 -1.50 -10.35
CA ILE A 126 -18.18 -2.50 -10.10
C ILE A 126 -18.52 -3.24 -8.80
N GLU A 127 -18.64 -4.57 -8.86
CA GLU A 127 -19.00 -5.40 -7.73
C GLU A 127 -17.75 -5.98 -7.02
N VAL A 128 -17.84 -6.19 -5.71
CA VAL A 128 -16.83 -6.87 -4.91
C VAL A 128 -17.44 -8.01 -4.11
N THR A 129 -16.72 -9.14 -4.03
CA THR A 129 -16.97 -10.18 -3.03
C THR A 129 -15.82 -10.18 -2.04
N PHE A 130 -16.15 -10.01 -0.76
CA PHE A 130 -15.17 -10.13 0.33
C PHE A 130 -15.05 -11.59 0.77
N VAL A 131 -13.80 -12.03 1.00
CA VAL A 131 -13.47 -13.39 1.42
C VAL A 131 -12.61 -13.38 2.67
N ASP A 132 -12.76 -14.38 3.50
CA ASP A 132 -11.84 -14.61 4.63
C ASP A 132 -10.47 -15.03 4.06
N ALA A 133 -9.44 -14.24 4.36
CA ALA A 133 -8.08 -14.52 3.90
C ALA A 133 -7.51 -15.83 4.45
N ASP A 134 -8.01 -16.27 5.59
CA ASP A 134 -7.58 -17.53 6.25
C ASP A 134 -8.36 -18.76 5.76
N ALA A 135 -9.43 -18.56 4.99
CA ALA A 135 -10.20 -19.68 4.44
C ALA A 135 -9.35 -20.59 3.54
N PRO A 136 -9.69 -21.88 3.41
CA PRO A 136 -9.09 -22.76 2.42
C PRO A 136 -9.21 -22.21 0.99
N ALA A 137 -8.26 -22.54 0.13
CA ALA A 137 -8.21 -22.05 -1.24
C ALA A 137 -9.52 -22.32 -2.01
N GLU A 138 -10.08 -23.50 -1.83
CA GLU A 138 -11.32 -23.95 -2.49
C GLU A 138 -12.54 -23.09 -2.09
N GLU A 139 -12.55 -22.55 -0.87
CA GLU A 139 -13.62 -21.65 -0.43
C GLU A 139 -13.47 -20.26 -1.06
N ILE A 140 -12.25 -19.76 -1.16
CA ILE A 140 -11.94 -18.48 -1.84
C ILE A 140 -12.27 -18.60 -3.33
N GLU A 141 -11.94 -19.72 -3.97
CA GLU A 141 -12.23 -19.98 -5.40
C GLU A 141 -13.72 -19.93 -5.72
N LYS A 142 -14.62 -20.27 -4.80
CA LYS A 142 -16.08 -20.19 -5.02
C LYS A 142 -16.58 -18.76 -5.26
N ALA A 143 -15.82 -17.75 -4.85
CA ALA A 143 -16.16 -16.34 -5.06
C ALA A 143 -15.91 -15.87 -6.51
N PHE A 144 -15.15 -16.61 -7.31
CA PHE A 144 -14.85 -16.24 -8.70
C PHE A 144 -16.06 -16.38 -9.61
N ARG A 145 -16.21 -15.39 -10.49
CA ARG A 145 -17.26 -15.29 -11.51
C ARG A 145 -16.61 -15.11 -12.88
N PRO A 146 -17.34 -15.33 -13.99
CA PRO A 146 -16.80 -15.10 -15.35
C PRO A 146 -16.27 -13.67 -15.56
N ASN A 147 -16.88 -12.68 -14.91
CA ASN A 147 -16.51 -11.25 -14.96
C ASN A 147 -15.57 -10.81 -13.84
N THR A 148 -14.95 -11.74 -13.08
CA THR A 148 -13.95 -11.38 -12.07
C THR A 148 -12.68 -10.92 -12.75
N LYS A 149 -12.14 -9.75 -12.33
CA LYS A 149 -10.96 -9.10 -12.92
C LYS A 149 -9.72 -9.09 -12.04
N ALA A 150 -9.86 -9.23 -10.72
CA ALA A 150 -8.72 -9.19 -9.80
C ALA A 150 -9.02 -9.92 -8.50
N LEU A 151 -7.94 -10.28 -7.78
CA LEU A 151 -7.95 -10.63 -6.37
C LEU A 151 -7.08 -9.59 -5.63
N PHE A 152 -7.62 -9.03 -4.53
CA PHE A 152 -6.97 -7.97 -3.75
C PHE A 152 -6.72 -8.40 -2.30
N GLY A 153 -5.59 -7.97 -1.73
CA GLY A 153 -5.28 -8.14 -0.31
C GLY A 153 -4.26 -7.13 0.20
N GLU A 154 -4.01 -7.14 1.50
CA GLU A 154 -2.93 -6.37 2.14
C GLU A 154 -1.89 -7.32 2.72
N THR A 155 -0.59 -7.03 2.55
CA THR A 155 0.49 -7.84 3.13
C THR A 155 0.35 -7.98 4.64
N ILE A 156 0.10 -6.87 5.33
CA ILE A 156 -0.20 -6.80 6.77
C ILE A 156 -1.42 -5.89 6.94
N SER A 157 -2.48 -6.42 7.52
CA SER A 157 -3.77 -5.75 7.61
C SER A 157 -3.83 -4.65 8.67
N ASN A 158 -4.74 -3.71 8.48
CA ASN A 158 -5.06 -2.62 9.41
C ASN A 158 -6.56 -2.67 9.81
N PRO A 159 -6.93 -2.79 11.10
CA PRO A 159 -6.10 -2.63 12.29
C PRO A 159 -5.53 -3.92 12.90
N GLY A 160 -5.92 -5.09 12.42
CA GLY A 160 -5.69 -6.37 13.10
C GLY A 160 -4.25 -6.90 13.07
N ALA A 161 -3.36 -6.35 12.22
CA ALA A 161 -1.98 -6.79 12.00
C ALA A 161 -1.85 -8.25 11.50
N ASN A 162 -2.89 -8.77 10.84
CA ASN A 162 -2.91 -10.11 10.24
C ASN A 162 -1.95 -10.16 9.04
N VAL A 163 -1.23 -11.25 8.86
CA VAL A 163 -0.33 -11.46 7.71
C VAL A 163 -1.01 -12.32 6.65
N LEU A 164 -1.04 -11.82 5.41
CA LEU A 164 -1.63 -12.53 4.27
C LEU A 164 -0.69 -13.63 3.77
N ASP A 165 -1.23 -14.81 3.44
CA ASP A 165 -0.52 -15.81 2.65
C ASP A 165 -0.52 -15.41 1.17
N ILE A 166 0.51 -14.65 0.76
CA ILE A 166 0.63 -14.05 -0.58
C ILE A 166 0.69 -15.12 -1.66
N GLU A 167 1.48 -16.20 -1.48
CA GLU A 167 1.58 -17.28 -2.47
C GLU A 167 0.25 -18.01 -2.66
N LYS A 168 -0.49 -18.24 -1.57
CA LYS A 168 -1.84 -18.83 -1.66
C LYS A 168 -2.74 -17.95 -2.54
N PHE A 169 -2.77 -16.64 -2.28
CA PHE A 169 -3.57 -15.71 -3.06
C PHE A 169 -3.11 -15.60 -4.51
N ALA A 170 -1.79 -15.57 -4.77
CA ALA A 170 -1.23 -15.56 -6.12
C ALA A 170 -1.63 -16.81 -6.92
N ASN A 171 -1.48 -17.98 -6.31
CA ASN A 171 -1.86 -19.24 -6.95
C ASN A 171 -3.35 -19.30 -7.29
N ILE A 172 -4.22 -18.82 -6.39
CA ILE A 172 -5.66 -18.74 -6.63
C ILE A 172 -5.97 -17.77 -7.77
N ALA A 173 -5.39 -16.55 -7.73
CA ALA A 173 -5.61 -15.53 -8.76
C ALA A 173 -5.18 -16.02 -10.13
N HIS A 174 -3.95 -16.53 -10.27
CA HIS A 174 -3.39 -16.98 -11.53
C HIS A 174 -4.10 -18.21 -12.09
N LYS A 175 -4.49 -19.17 -11.25
CA LYS A 175 -5.31 -20.32 -11.65
C LYS A 175 -6.64 -19.88 -12.29
N ASN A 176 -7.20 -18.77 -11.82
CA ASN A 176 -8.45 -18.20 -12.33
C ASN A 176 -8.23 -17.12 -13.42
N GLY A 177 -6.99 -16.92 -13.90
CA GLY A 177 -6.65 -16.00 -14.98
C GLY A 177 -6.85 -14.52 -14.64
N VAL A 178 -6.65 -14.13 -13.38
CA VAL A 178 -6.71 -12.72 -12.94
C VAL A 178 -5.44 -12.33 -12.18
N PRO A 179 -5.05 -11.04 -12.18
CA PRO A 179 -3.91 -10.55 -11.43
C PRO A 179 -4.20 -10.53 -9.92
N LEU A 180 -3.13 -10.70 -9.13
CA LEU A 180 -3.11 -10.41 -7.70
C LEU A 180 -2.63 -8.98 -7.47
N ILE A 181 -3.44 -8.19 -6.75
CA ILE A 181 -3.14 -6.82 -6.32
C ILE A 181 -2.89 -6.83 -4.81
N ILE A 182 -1.74 -6.34 -4.37
CA ILE A 182 -1.36 -6.29 -2.94
C ILE A 182 -1.07 -4.87 -2.50
N ASP A 183 -1.78 -4.40 -1.48
CA ASP A 183 -1.39 -3.20 -0.73
C ASP A 183 -0.27 -3.56 0.25
N ASN A 184 0.94 -3.05 -0.01
CA ASN A 184 2.15 -3.35 0.76
C ASN A 184 2.55 -2.22 1.72
N THR A 185 1.59 -1.38 2.11
CA THR A 185 1.83 -0.16 2.89
C THR A 185 2.58 -0.42 4.20
N PHE A 186 2.20 -1.44 4.98
CA PHE A 186 2.77 -1.67 6.31
C PHE A 186 4.09 -2.44 6.28
N ALA A 187 4.22 -3.44 5.42
CA ALA A 187 5.48 -4.17 5.31
C ALA A 187 6.57 -3.32 4.65
N THR A 188 6.23 -2.48 3.69
CA THR A 188 7.16 -1.76 2.79
C THR A 188 8.08 -2.71 2.02
N PRO A 189 8.73 -2.29 0.93
CA PRO A 189 9.66 -3.15 0.21
C PRO A 189 10.91 -3.55 1.00
N ILE A 190 11.11 -2.96 2.21
CA ILE A 190 12.21 -3.33 3.08
C ILE A 190 11.97 -4.69 3.76
N ASN A 191 10.73 -4.93 4.21
CA ASN A 191 10.40 -6.15 4.94
C ASN A 191 9.78 -7.22 4.02
N CYS A 192 8.98 -6.81 3.03
CA CYS A 192 8.36 -7.71 2.07
C CYS A 192 8.30 -7.08 0.67
N ARG A 193 8.55 -7.88 -0.35
CA ARG A 193 8.37 -7.52 -1.76
C ARG A 193 7.35 -8.48 -2.37
N PRO A 194 6.06 -8.17 -2.38
CA PRO A 194 5.01 -9.08 -2.82
C PRO A 194 5.19 -9.62 -4.24
N ILE A 195 5.86 -8.87 -5.12
CA ILE A 195 6.20 -9.31 -6.49
C ILE A 195 7.04 -10.60 -6.48
N GLU A 196 7.93 -10.76 -5.51
CA GLU A 196 8.76 -11.97 -5.37
C GLU A 196 7.93 -13.21 -4.96
N TRP A 197 6.69 -12.98 -4.49
CA TRP A 197 5.74 -14.00 -4.05
C TRP A 197 4.52 -14.15 -4.97
N GLY A 198 4.57 -13.53 -6.16
CA GLY A 198 3.56 -13.68 -7.19
C GLY A 198 2.52 -12.57 -7.28
N ALA A 199 2.67 -11.45 -6.55
CA ALA A 199 1.84 -10.30 -6.80
C ALA A 199 2.16 -9.67 -8.16
N ASP A 200 1.12 -9.28 -8.90
CA ASP A 200 1.25 -8.65 -10.21
C ASP A 200 1.28 -7.13 -10.11
N ILE A 201 0.43 -6.59 -9.23
CA ILE A 201 0.32 -5.16 -8.97
C ILE A 201 0.51 -4.93 -7.47
N VAL A 202 1.31 -3.94 -7.13
CA VAL A 202 1.50 -3.51 -5.73
C VAL A 202 1.01 -2.08 -5.58
N THR A 203 0.28 -1.81 -4.50
CA THR A 203 -0.14 -0.47 -4.14
C THR A 203 0.46 -0.05 -2.80
N HIS A 204 0.59 1.26 -2.60
CA HIS A 204 1.03 1.85 -1.35
C HIS A 204 0.27 3.11 -1.00
N SER A 205 -0.03 3.28 0.27
CA SER A 205 -0.14 4.61 0.87
C SER A 205 1.27 5.08 1.25
N THR A 206 1.90 5.88 0.39
CA THR A 206 3.24 6.42 0.66
C THR A 206 3.26 7.40 1.83
N THR A 207 2.06 7.85 2.28
CA THR A 207 1.79 8.65 3.48
C THR A 207 2.38 8.05 4.77
N LYS A 208 2.59 6.71 4.79
CA LYS A 208 2.95 5.93 5.98
C LYS A 208 4.47 5.80 6.11
N TYR A 209 5.00 4.62 6.38
CA TYR A 209 6.44 4.39 6.56
C TYR A 209 7.33 4.94 5.44
N MET A 210 6.86 4.97 4.18
CA MET A 210 7.68 5.50 3.08
C MET A 210 8.02 6.98 3.28
N ASP A 211 7.03 7.83 3.59
CA ASP A 211 7.24 9.20 4.04
C ASP A 211 7.90 9.22 5.43
N GLY A 212 7.30 8.51 6.39
CA GLY A 212 7.82 8.26 7.72
C GLY A 212 7.84 9.46 8.66
N HIS A 213 7.36 10.62 8.24
CA HIS A 213 7.41 11.89 8.98
C HIS A 213 6.04 12.53 9.16
N ALA A 214 4.98 11.94 8.58
CA ALA A 214 3.59 12.46 8.59
C ALA A 214 3.46 13.85 7.94
N VAL A 215 4.25 14.12 6.90
CA VAL A 215 4.29 15.45 6.24
C VAL A 215 3.71 15.45 4.83
N ALA A 216 3.70 14.29 4.13
CA ALA A 216 3.24 14.19 2.75
C ALA A 216 2.19 13.07 2.57
N VAL A 217 0.99 13.45 2.16
CA VAL A 217 -0.02 12.49 1.70
C VAL A 217 0.31 12.07 0.28
N GLY A 218 0.31 10.75 0.01
CA GLY A 218 0.59 10.22 -1.30
C GLY A 218 0.27 8.73 -1.42
N GLY A 219 0.37 8.22 -2.65
CA GLY A 219 0.23 6.81 -2.97
C GLY A 219 1.09 6.42 -4.17
N ALA A 220 1.17 5.14 -4.42
CA ALA A 220 1.86 4.57 -5.59
C ALA A 220 1.13 3.32 -6.08
N VAL A 221 1.10 3.13 -7.39
CA VAL A 221 0.75 1.87 -8.07
C VAL A 221 1.98 1.38 -8.79
N ILE A 222 2.39 0.16 -8.53
CA ILE A 222 3.57 -0.48 -9.11
C ILE A 222 3.12 -1.69 -9.93
N ASP A 223 3.64 -1.81 -11.15
CA ASP A 223 3.41 -2.93 -12.05
C ASP A 223 4.64 -3.86 -12.04
N SER A 224 4.41 -5.14 -11.79
CA SER A 224 5.47 -6.15 -11.89
C SER A 224 5.90 -6.41 -13.34
N GLY A 225 4.99 -6.23 -14.30
CA GLY A 225 5.14 -6.62 -15.70
C GLY A 225 5.13 -8.15 -15.91
N ASN A 226 4.67 -8.92 -14.94
CA ASN A 226 4.68 -10.38 -14.99
C ASN A 226 3.35 -11.00 -15.44
N PHE A 227 2.22 -10.31 -15.25
CA PHE A 227 0.94 -10.84 -15.66
C PHE A 227 0.81 -10.88 -17.18
N ASP A 228 0.40 -12.02 -17.72
CA ASP A 228 0.20 -12.23 -19.16
C ASP A 228 -1.21 -11.79 -19.58
N TRP A 229 -1.36 -10.49 -19.88
CA TRP A 229 -2.62 -9.89 -20.32
C TRP A 229 -3.13 -10.49 -21.64
N GLU A 230 -2.23 -10.86 -22.56
CA GLU A 230 -2.58 -11.43 -23.87
C GLU A 230 -3.20 -12.82 -23.75
N SER A 231 -2.73 -13.65 -22.81
CA SER A 231 -3.32 -14.97 -22.57
C SER A 231 -4.75 -14.88 -22.02
N GLN A 232 -5.12 -13.72 -21.48
CA GLN A 232 -6.44 -13.42 -20.93
C GLN A 232 -7.19 -12.36 -21.76
N HIS A 233 -6.97 -12.37 -23.09
CA HIS A 233 -7.45 -11.37 -24.05
C HIS A 233 -8.91 -10.97 -23.83
N ASP A 234 -9.84 -11.93 -23.86
CA ASP A 234 -11.27 -11.67 -23.76
C ASP A 234 -11.70 -11.11 -22.40
N ARG A 235 -10.87 -11.30 -21.37
CA ARG A 235 -11.14 -10.79 -20.03
C ARG A 235 -10.67 -9.35 -19.87
N PHE A 236 -9.56 -8.97 -20.52
CA PHE A 236 -8.94 -7.65 -20.36
C PHE A 236 -8.90 -6.86 -21.68
N THR A 237 -10.06 -6.79 -22.35
CA THR A 237 -10.23 -6.05 -23.61
C THR A 237 -9.76 -4.60 -23.55
N CYS A 238 -9.86 -3.96 -22.36
CA CYS A 238 -9.35 -2.62 -22.11
C CYS A 238 -7.81 -2.45 -22.27
N LEU A 239 -7.05 -3.56 -22.37
CA LEU A 239 -5.61 -3.57 -22.62
C LEU A 239 -5.24 -4.24 -23.94
N THR A 240 -6.09 -5.17 -24.41
CA THR A 240 -5.80 -6.10 -25.51
C THR A 240 -6.51 -5.74 -26.80
N GLU A 241 -7.52 -4.85 -26.76
CA GLU A 241 -8.26 -4.35 -27.92
C GLU A 241 -7.96 -2.87 -28.19
N PRO A 242 -8.33 -2.34 -29.38
CA PRO A 242 -8.13 -0.94 -29.76
C PRO A 242 -8.80 0.05 -28.80
N ASP A 243 -8.03 1.00 -28.24
CA ASP A 243 -8.54 2.06 -27.36
C ASP A 243 -9.03 3.26 -28.20
N GLU A 244 -10.28 3.66 -27.99
CA GLU A 244 -10.91 4.78 -28.71
C GLU A 244 -10.25 6.12 -28.39
N SER A 245 -9.69 6.30 -27.19
CA SER A 245 -9.07 7.57 -26.77
C SER A 245 -7.66 7.79 -27.35
N TYR A 246 -7.08 6.76 -27.98
CA TYR A 246 -5.75 6.80 -28.61
C TYR A 246 -5.75 6.22 -30.04
N HIS A 247 -6.72 6.60 -30.86
CA HIS A 247 -6.79 6.25 -32.29
C HIS A 247 -6.68 4.75 -32.59
N GLY A 248 -7.16 3.91 -31.66
CA GLY A 248 -7.10 2.46 -31.82
C GLY A 248 -5.80 1.80 -31.37
N LEU A 249 -5.00 2.48 -30.55
CA LEU A 249 -3.81 1.90 -29.88
C LEU A 249 -4.23 0.68 -29.06
N ILE A 250 -3.43 -0.40 -29.11
CA ILE A 250 -3.58 -1.59 -28.29
C ILE A 250 -2.44 -1.61 -27.27
N TYR A 251 -2.72 -1.45 -25.98
CA TYR A 251 -1.69 -1.28 -24.95
C TYR A 251 -0.71 -2.46 -24.91
N THR A 252 -1.20 -3.70 -24.95
CA THR A 252 -0.35 -4.90 -24.91
C THR A 252 0.55 -5.01 -26.12
N LYS A 253 0.09 -4.61 -27.32
CA LYS A 253 0.92 -4.64 -28.55
C LYS A 253 1.98 -3.54 -28.59
N ASN A 254 1.61 -2.34 -28.11
CA ASN A 254 2.50 -1.17 -28.20
C ASN A 254 3.50 -1.11 -27.04
N PHE A 255 3.10 -1.57 -25.84
CA PHE A 255 3.94 -1.43 -24.62
C PHE A 255 4.32 -2.77 -23.97
N GLY A 256 3.81 -3.89 -24.48
CA GLY A 256 4.16 -5.22 -23.97
C GLY A 256 3.92 -5.33 -22.47
N LYS A 257 4.98 -5.66 -21.74
CA LYS A 257 4.91 -5.80 -20.26
C LYS A 257 4.49 -4.54 -19.52
N ALA A 258 4.70 -3.35 -20.09
CA ALA A 258 4.33 -2.08 -19.48
C ALA A 258 2.89 -1.63 -19.83
N ALA A 259 2.10 -2.46 -20.48
CA ALA A 259 0.74 -2.13 -20.91
C ALA A 259 -0.13 -1.60 -19.78
N TYR A 260 -0.14 -2.29 -18.64
CA TYR A 260 -0.95 -1.91 -17.48
C TYR A 260 -0.57 -0.55 -16.92
N ILE A 261 0.72 -0.34 -16.61
CA ILE A 261 1.16 0.92 -16.00
C ILE A 261 1.07 2.09 -16.97
N THR A 262 1.29 1.87 -18.27
CA THR A 262 1.12 2.89 -19.29
C THR A 262 -0.34 3.36 -19.37
N LYS A 263 -1.30 2.43 -19.33
CA LYS A 263 -2.72 2.78 -19.31
C LYS A 263 -3.12 3.53 -18.04
N VAL A 264 -2.58 3.16 -16.88
CA VAL A 264 -2.81 3.94 -15.64
C VAL A 264 -2.40 5.39 -15.83
N ILE A 265 -1.25 5.65 -16.44
CA ILE A 265 -0.73 7.03 -16.67
C ILE A 265 -1.54 7.73 -17.75
N SER A 266 -1.64 7.12 -18.93
CA SER A 266 -2.15 7.76 -20.14
C SER A 266 -3.67 7.96 -20.13
N GLN A 267 -4.43 7.13 -19.42
CA GLN A 267 -5.88 7.21 -19.36
C GLN A 267 -6.38 7.53 -17.94
N VAL A 268 -6.14 6.66 -16.97
CA VAL A 268 -6.74 6.81 -15.63
C VAL A 268 -6.24 8.07 -14.92
N MET A 269 -4.92 8.28 -14.89
CA MET A 269 -4.32 9.48 -14.29
C MET A 269 -4.66 10.75 -15.09
N ARG A 270 -4.59 10.67 -16.42
CA ARG A 270 -4.91 11.79 -17.30
C ARG A 270 -6.33 12.32 -17.04
N ASP A 271 -7.30 11.42 -16.93
CA ASP A 271 -8.72 11.77 -16.88
C ASP A 271 -9.21 12.11 -15.47
N LEU A 272 -8.75 11.39 -14.45
CA LEU A 272 -9.18 11.57 -13.06
C LEU A 272 -8.28 12.53 -12.25
N GLY A 273 -7.03 12.71 -12.64
CA GLY A 273 -6.16 13.77 -12.15
C GLY A 273 -5.64 13.64 -10.72
N ALA A 274 -5.79 12.49 -10.04
CA ALA A 274 -5.30 12.32 -8.66
C ALA A 274 -3.78 12.06 -8.61
N MET A 275 -3.01 12.96 -9.17
CA MET A 275 -1.54 12.91 -9.23
C MET A 275 -0.88 13.38 -7.94
N MET A 276 0.35 12.96 -7.69
CA MET A 276 1.20 13.50 -6.63
C MET A 276 1.82 14.84 -7.06
N SER A 277 1.89 15.83 -6.15
CA SER A 277 2.60 17.08 -6.42
C SER A 277 4.12 16.86 -6.40
N PRO A 278 4.91 17.62 -7.19
CA PRO A 278 6.37 17.53 -7.17
C PRO A 278 6.97 17.81 -5.78
N GLN A 279 6.35 18.68 -5.01
CA GLN A 279 6.81 18.98 -3.65
C GLN A 279 6.59 17.79 -2.70
N ASN A 280 5.41 17.13 -2.75
CA ASN A 280 5.18 15.92 -1.97
C ASN A 280 6.10 14.78 -2.41
N ALA A 281 6.37 14.64 -3.70
CA ALA A 281 7.32 13.66 -4.21
C ALA A 281 8.75 13.93 -3.67
N PHE A 282 9.18 15.17 -3.61
CA PHE A 282 10.47 15.54 -3.03
C PHE A 282 10.55 15.19 -1.53
N LEU A 283 9.52 15.52 -0.74
CA LEU A 283 9.45 15.17 0.69
C LEU A 283 9.47 13.64 0.88
N LEU A 284 8.69 12.92 0.09
CA LEU A 284 8.69 11.46 0.08
C LEU A 284 10.07 10.89 -0.27
N ASN A 285 10.79 11.49 -1.22
CA ASN A 285 12.15 11.04 -1.54
C ASN A 285 13.09 11.11 -0.34
N LEU A 286 13.00 12.16 0.47
CA LEU A 286 13.78 12.28 1.72
C LEU A 286 13.43 11.16 2.72
N GLY A 287 12.14 10.83 2.84
CA GLY A 287 11.68 9.70 3.65
C GLY A 287 12.22 8.36 3.14
N LEU A 288 12.17 8.12 1.83
CA LEU A 288 12.68 6.89 1.21
C LEU A 288 14.18 6.69 1.43
N GLU A 289 14.98 7.76 1.46
CA GLU A 289 16.43 7.67 1.66
C GLU A 289 16.81 7.01 3.01
N THR A 290 15.96 7.15 4.03
CA THR A 290 16.18 6.57 5.37
C THR A 290 15.29 5.36 5.67
N LEU A 291 14.45 4.93 4.74
CA LEU A 291 13.47 3.86 4.97
C LEU A 291 14.14 2.56 5.43
N HIS A 292 15.26 2.18 4.81
CA HIS A 292 16.03 0.97 5.15
C HIS A 292 16.69 1.00 6.53
N LEU A 293 16.79 2.18 7.15
CA LEU A 293 17.27 2.35 8.53
C LEU A 293 16.11 2.40 9.53
N ARG A 294 14.99 3.06 9.15
CA ARG A 294 13.82 3.23 10.01
C ARG A 294 13.03 1.94 10.20
N MET A 295 12.83 1.16 9.14
CA MET A 295 12.04 -0.09 9.24
C MET A 295 12.62 -1.09 10.26
N PRO A 296 13.92 -1.42 10.27
CA PRO A 296 14.49 -2.27 11.30
C PRO A 296 14.32 -1.73 12.73
N ARG A 297 14.38 -0.41 12.92
CA ARG A 297 14.16 0.22 14.23
C ARG A 297 12.70 0.11 14.65
N HIS A 298 11.73 0.37 13.75
CA HIS A 298 10.32 0.15 14.02
C HIS A 298 10.04 -1.31 14.43
N CYS A 299 10.55 -2.27 13.67
CA CYS A 299 10.34 -3.69 13.96
C CYS A 299 10.95 -4.12 15.29
N SER A 300 12.18 -3.68 15.57
CA SER A 300 12.87 -3.98 16.83
C SER A 300 12.15 -3.38 18.05
N ASN A 301 11.68 -2.13 17.93
CA ASN A 301 10.90 -1.49 18.99
C ASN A 301 9.57 -2.21 19.21
N ALA A 302 8.85 -2.51 18.11
CA ALA A 302 7.56 -3.21 18.17
C ALA A 302 7.68 -4.59 18.81
N GLN A 303 8.75 -5.35 18.51
CA GLN A 303 8.99 -6.65 19.12
C GLN A 303 9.10 -6.53 20.66
N LYS A 304 9.94 -5.62 21.16
CA LYS A 304 10.11 -5.40 22.60
C LYS A 304 8.84 -4.91 23.28
N VAL A 305 8.09 -4.01 22.62
CA VAL A 305 6.82 -3.52 23.14
C VAL A 305 5.76 -4.65 23.18
N ALA A 306 5.68 -5.48 22.14
CA ALA A 306 4.77 -6.62 22.12
C ALA A 306 5.09 -7.64 23.21
N GLU A 307 6.36 -7.95 23.43
CA GLU A 307 6.83 -8.83 24.51
C GLU A 307 6.46 -8.26 25.89
N PHE A 308 6.67 -6.95 26.10
CA PHE A 308 6.26 -6.26 27.33
C PHE A 308 4.75 -6.35 27.55
N LEU A 309 3.95 -5.99 26.55
CA LEU A 309 2.47 -6.00 26.63
C LEU A 309 1.95 -7.42 26.87
N SER A 310 2.50 -8.45 26.20
CA SER A 310 2.07 -9.84 26.37
C SER A 310 2.34 -10.40 27.78
N ALA A 311 3.37 -9.87 28.46
CA ALA A 311 3.70 -10.28 29.83
C ALA A 311 2.96 -9.44 30.90
N HIS A 312 2.30 -8.35 30.53
CA HIS A 312 1.71 -7.41 31.48
C HIS A 312 0.33 -7.89 31.98
N PRO A 313 0.10 -7.97 33.32
CA PRO A 313 -1.14 -8.56 33.89
C PRO A 313 -2.42 -7.77 33.59
N LYS A 314 -2.34 -6.51 33.13
CA LYS A 314 -3.47 -5.69 32.73
C LYS A 314 -3.72 -5.67 31.22
N VAL A 315 -3.02 -6.50 30.46
CA VAL A 315 -3.22 -6.70 29.02
C VAL A 315 -3.89 -8.04 28.78
N LYS A 316 -5.01 -8.01 28.08
CA LYS A 316 -5.88 -9.17 27.85
C LYS A 316 -5.38 -10.05 26.70
N TRP A 317 -4.93 -9.43 25.62
CA TRP A 317 -4.37 -10.08 24.45
C TRP A 317 -3.52 -9.11 23.63
N VAL A 318 -2.59 -9.64 22.84
CA VAL A 318 -1.77 -8.91 21.87
C VAL A 318 -1.77 -9.66 20.55
N ASN A 319 -2.08 -8.96 19.44
CA ASN A 319 -1.91 -9.45 18.08
C ASN A 319 -0.68 -8.78 17.46
N PHE A 320 0.38 -9.53 17.34
CA PHE A 320 1.61 -9.10 16.69
C PHE A 320 2.35 -10.33 16.15
N SER A 321 2.48 -10.41 14.84
CA SER A 321 3.01 -11.59 14.14
C SER A 321 4.48 -11.91 14.44
N GLY A 322 5.20 -11.06 15.19
CA GLY A 322 6.53 -11.33 15.73
C GLY A 322 6.54 -12.16 17.03
N LEU A 323 5.39 -12.38 17.68
CA LEU A 323 5.28 -13.24 18.85
C LEU A 323 5.11 -14.71 18.42
N LYS A 324 5.83 -15.63 19.07
CA LYS A 324 5.83 -17.06 18.68
C LYS A 324 4.48 -17.74 18.78
N ASP A 325 3.63 -17.27 19.68
CA ASP A 325 2.29 -17.81 19.91
C ASP A 325 1.21 -17.12 19.05
N ASP A 326 1.59 -16.14 18.22
CA ASP A 326 0.68 -15.46 17.30
C ASP A 326 0.31 -16.40 16.13
N LYS A 327 -0.96 -16.38 15.73
CA LYS A 327 -1.51 -17.20 14.64
C LYS A 327 -0.73 -17.04 13.33
N TYR A 328 -0.17 -15.85 13.08
CA TYR A 328 0.50 -15.50 11.84
C TYR A 328 2.03 -15.56 11.93
N TYR A 329 2.58 -16.07 13.03
CA TYR A 329 4.04 -16.12 13.23
C TYR A 329 4.76 -16.81 12.05
N GLU A 330 4.31 -17.99 11.64
CA GLU A 330 4.94 -18.74 10.55
C GLU A 330 4.88 -17.99 9.20
N LEU A 331 3.74 -17.35 8.89
CA LEU A 331 3.62 -16.51 7.71
C LEU A 331 4.52 -15.28 7.78
N ALA A 332 4.66 -14.67 8.96
CA ALA A 332 5.57 -13.55 9.17
C ALA A 332 7.03 -13.98 8.98
N GLN A 333 7.44 -15.15 9.49
CA GLN A 333 8.79 -15.67 9.25
C GLN A 333 9.05 -15.93 7.76
N LYS A 334 8.04 -16.33 7.01
CA LYS A 334 8.13 -16.55 5.57
C LYS A 334 8.23 -15.25 4.78
N TYR A 335 7.30 -14.32 4.97
CA TYR A 335 7.16 -13.13 4.12
C TYR A 335 7.91 -11.90 4.63
N THR A 336 8.10 -11.80 5.93
CA THR A 336 8.75 -10.66 6.61
C THR A 336 9.80 -11.12 7.62
N PRO A 337 10.81 -11.92 7.22
CA PRO A 337 11.78 -12.54 8.13
C PRO A 337 12.61 -11.52 8.94
N ASN A 338 12.69 -10.28 8.48
CA ASN A 338 13.41 -9.20 9.15
C ASN A 338 12.52 -8.37 10.08
N GLY A 339 11.31 -8.82 10.37
CA GLY A 339 10.27 -8.14 11.14
C GLY A 339 9.11 -7.67 10.27
N GLY A 340 7.88 -7.75 10.79
CA GLY A 340 6.67 -7.39 10.04
C GLY A 340 6.55 -5.89 9.82
N CYS A 341 6.27 -5.15 10.89
CA CYS A 341 6.14 -3.68 10.90
C CYS A 341 6.17 -3.17 12.35
N GLY A 342 5.93 -1.87 12.53
CA GLY A 342 5.79 -1.25 13.85
C GLY A 342 4.35 -1.22 14.38
N VAL A 343 3.38 -1.86 13.70
CA VAL A 343 1.96 -1.81 14.09
C VAL A 343 1.54 -3.11 14.75
N MET A 344 0.81 -3.00 15.84
CA MET A 344 0.19 -4.10 16.55
C MET A 344 -1.21 -3.73 17.04
N ALA A 345 -2.00 -4.74 17.38
CA ALA A 345 -3.26 -4.58 18.06
C ALA A 345 -3.22 -5.28 19.41
N PHE A 346 -3.83 -4.69 20.43
CA PHE A 346 -3.94 -5.29 21.75
C PHE A 346 -5.22 -4.81 22.45
N ALA A 347 -5.58 -5.48 23.54
CA ALA A 347 -6.63 -5.02 24.44
C ALA A 347 -6.13 -5.00 25.88
N VAL A 348 -6.62 -4.03 26.64
CA VAL A 348 -6.41 -3.98 28.09
C VAL A 348 -7.49 -4.80 28.80
N GLU A 349 -7.22 -5.21 30.03
CA GLU A 349 -8.23 -5.79 30.91
C GLU A 349 -9.34 -4.79 31.21
N GLY A 350 -10.59 -5.25 31.22
CA GLY A 350 -11.75 -4.43 31.43
C GLY A 350 -12.62 -4.26 30.18
N ASN A 351 -13.16 -3.08 30.01
CA ASN A 351 -14.12 -2.74 28.97
C ASN A 351 -13.65 -1.55 28.09
N LYS A 352 -14.52 -1.04 27.24
CA LYS A 352 -14.25 0.10 26.35
C LYS A 352 -13.83 1.38 27.09
N GLU A 353 -14.43 1.66 28.23
CA GLU A 353 -14.13 2.81 29.08
C GLU A 353 -12.74 2.69 29.69
N ASP A 354 -12.30 1.47 30.01
CA ASP A 354 -10.95 1.19 30.49
C ASP A 354 -9.91 1.44 29.39
N ALA A 355 -10.18 1.00 28.16
CA ALA A 355 -9.33 1.30 27.00
C ALA A 355 -9.20 2.82 26.75
N ILE A 356 -10.28 3.57 26.89
CA ILE A 356 -10.26 5.04 26.77
C ILE A 356 -9.42 5.66 27.90
N ARG A 357 -9.63 5.24 29.17
CA ARG A 357 -8.83 5.75 30.30
C ARG A 357 -7.34 5.48 30.14
N PHE A 358 -7.00 4.28 29.67
CA PHE A 358 -5.60 3.93 29.35
C PHE A 358 -5.03 4.92 28.33
N MET A 359 -5.70 5.10 27.18
CA MET A 359 -5.19 5.99 26.12
C MET A 359 -5.07 7.44 26.59
N ASP A 360 -6.08 7.95 27.32
CA ASP A 360 -6.07 9.32 27.84
C ASP A 360 -5.01 9.57 28.91
N SER A 361 -4.43 8.50 29.48
CA SER A 361 -3.35 8.55 30.48
C SER A 361 -1.94 8.52 29.88
N LEU A 362 -1.82 8.28 28.58
CA LEU A 362 -0.53 8.35 27.87
C LEU A 362 0.02 9.78 27.89
N LYS A 363 1.34 9.95 28.03
CA LYS A 363 2.01 11.25 28.21
C LYS A 363 2.64 11.77 26.93
N PHE A 364 3.31 10.91 26.16
CA PHE A 364 3.90 11.31 24.88
C PHE A 364 3.39 10.49 23.68
N ILE A 365 2.94 9.26 23.87
CA ILE A 365 2.30 8.48 22.81
C ILE A 365 0.98 9.15 22.46
N SER A 366 0.85 9.64 21.22
CA SER A 366 -0.27 10.50 20.83
C SER A 366 -1.50 9.70 20.37
N ILE A 367 -2.69 10.18 20.71
CA ILE A 367 -3.96 9.68 20.12
C ILE A 367 -4.18 10.39 18.80
N VAL A 368 -3.98 9.68 17.68
CA VAL A 368 -4.15 10.23 16.32
C VAL A 368 -4.69 9.18 15.36
N THR A 369 -5.37 9.62 14.31
CA THR A 369 -5.84 8.72 13.23
C THR A 369 -4.70 8.22 12.36
N HIS A 370 -3.55 8.89 12.36
CA HIS A 370 -2.35 8.50 11.62
C HIS A 370 -1.75 7.21 12.16
N VAL A 371 -0.80 6.63 11.44
CA VAL A 371 -0.11 5.37 11.76
C VAL A 371 1.17 5.28 10.93
N ALA A 372 2.18 4.57 11.45
CA ALA A 372 3.36 4.22 10.68
C ALA A 372 4.22 5.43 10.28
N ASP A 373 4.53 6.28 11.26
CA ASP A 373 5.56 7.31 11.17
C ASP A 373 6.59 7.17 12.30
N ALA A 374 7.53 8.09 12.35
CA ALA A 374 8.62 8.09 13.33
C ALA A 374 8.15 8.15 14.80
N ARG A 375 6.91 8.60 15.06
CA ARG A 375 6.35 8.79 16.38
C ARG A 375 5.41 7.68 16.75
N SER A 376 5.45 7.26 18.02
CA SER A 376 4.49 6.32 18.59
C SER A 376 3.11 6.95 18.71
N CYS A 377 2.06 6.22 18.31
CA CYS A 377 0.69 6.69 18.41
C CYS A 377 -0.32 5.54 18.60
N VAL A 378 -1.45 5.87 19.18
CA VAL A 378 -2.55 4.93 19.45
C VAL A 378 -3.87 5.37 18.83
N LEU A 379 -4.72 4.40 18.56
CA LEU A 379 -6.08 4.59 18.10
C LEU A 379 -6.97 3.46 18.64
N HIS A 380 -8.17 3.78 19.12
CA HIS A 380 -9.22 2.82 19.45
C HIS A 380 -10.31 2.87 18.37
N PRO A 381 -10.36 1.92 17.42
CA PRO A 381 -11.27 2.00 16.28
C PRO A 381 -12.75 2.17 16.69
N ALA A 382 -13.19 1.39 17.68
CA ALA A 382 -14.59 1.40 18.13
C ALA A 382 -15.09 2.74 18.69
N SER A 383 -14.22 3.56 19.30
CA SER A 383 -14.59 4.89 19.80
C SER A 383 -14.24 6.03 18.84
N HIS A 384 -13.43 5.78 17.82
CA HIS A 384 -12.93 6.82 16.91
C HIS A 384 -13.42 6.59 15.46
N THR A 385 -12.66 5.81 14.68
CA THR A 385 -12.88 5.69 13.22
C THR A 385 -14.11 4.88 12.83
N HIS A 386 -14.60 4.00 13.71
CA HIS A 386 -15.76 3.13 13.50
C HIS A 386 -16.88 3.37 14.53
N ARG A 387 -16.88 4.52 15.20
CA ARG A 387 -17.84 4.87 16.26
C ARG A 387 -19.31 4.82 15.84
N GLN A 388 -19.60 4.79 14.55
CA GLN A 388 -20.95 4.71 14.00
C GLN A 388 -21.45 3.27 13.90
N LEU A 389 -20.55 2.27 14.07
CA LEU A 389 -20.90 0.85 14.06
C LEU A 389 -21.29 0.37 15.45
N SER A 390 -22.28 -0.51 15.53
CA SER A 390 -22.56 -1.29 16.73
C SER A 390 -21.48 -2.35 16.96
N ASP A 391 -21.37 -2.89 18.18
CA ASP A 391 -20.41 -3.94 18.51
C ASP A 391 -20.57 -5.18 17.61
N ALA A 392 -21.79 -5.55 17.22
CA ALA A 392 -22.05 -6.63 16.27
C ALA A 392 -21.49 -6.32 14.87
N GLN A 393 -21.68 -5.09 14.39
CA GLN A 393 -21.13 -4.65 13.10
C GLN A 393 -19.59 -4.53 13.13
N LEU A 394 -19.01 -4.15 14.28
CA LEU A 394 -17.55 -4.16 14.46
C LEU A 394 -17.00 -5.59 14.35
N GLN A 395 -17.66 -6.56 15.00
CA GLN A 395 -17.27 -7.98 14.92
C GLN A 395 -17.39 -8.53 13.50
N GLU A 396 -18.48 -8.20 12.77
CA GLU A 396 -18.62 -8.57 11.34
C GLU A 396 -17.49 -7.97 10.46
N ALA A 397 -17.01 -6.78 10.82
CA ALA A 397 -15.88 -6.13 10.17
C ALA A 397 -14.51 -6.67 10.65
N GLY A 398 -14.47 -7.69 11.52
CA GLY A 398 -13.25 -8.26 12.08
C GLY A 398 -12.55 -7.36 13.11
N ILE A 399 -13.27 -6.37 13.68
CA ILE A 399 -12.75 -5.42 14.66
C ILE A 399 -13.31 -5.77 16.02
N ASN A 400 -12.46 -6.20 16.94
CA ASN A 400 -12.85 -6.42 18.31
C ASN A 400 -13.18 -5.07 18.99
N PRO A 401 -14.33 -4.91 19.68
CA PRO A 401 -14.72 -3.65 20.32
C PRO A 401 -13.72 -3.10 21.36
N ASP A 402 -12.88 -3.94 21.93
CA ASP A 402 -11.84 -3.57 22.90
C ASP A 402 -10.45 -3.35 22.25
N LEU A 403 -10.33 -3.47 20.90
CA LEU A 403 -9.06 -3.36 20.18
C LEU A 403 -8.47 -1.96 20.28
N ILE A 404 -7.24 -1.87 20.76
CA ILE A 404 -6.37 -0.70 20.66
C ILE A 404 -5.31 -0.99 19.58
N ARG A 405 -5.21 -0.13 18.58
CA ARG A 405 -4.12 -0.17 17.60
C ARG A 405 -2.98 0.72 18.07
N LEU A 406 -1.81 0.14 18.27
CA LEU A 406 -0.57 0.85 18.58
C LEU A 406 0.34 0.86 17.35
N SER A 407 0.83 2.02 16.96
CA SER A 407 1.91 2.21 16.00
C SER A 407 3.15 2.63 16.74
N VAL A 408 4.11 1.74 16.83
CA VAL A 408 5.37 1.96 17.55
C VAL A 408 6.34 2.73 16.67
N GLY A 409 6.81 3.84 17.16
CA GLY A 409 7.75 4.74 16.50
C GLY A 409 9.22 4.27 16.63
N ILE A 410 10.13 5.20 16.37
CA ILE A 410 11.59 4.97 16.44
C ILE A 410 12.25 5.65 17.63
N GLU A 411 11.46 6.14 18.59
CA GLU A 411 11.93 6.66 19.87
C GLU A 411 12.74 5.58 20.62
N ASP A 412 13.35 5.94 21.74
CA ASP A 412 13.96 4.95 22.62
C ASP A 412 12.88 4.05 23.22
N VAL A 413 13.05 2.74 23.07
CA VAL A 413 12.00 1.77 23.39
C VAL A 413 11.68 1.73 24.89
N GLU A 414 12.66 2.03 25.71
CA GLU A 414 12.51 2.13 27.16
C GLU A 414 11.51 3.25 27.55
N ASP A 415 11.53 4.38 26.83
CA ASP A 415 10.58 5.48 27.05
C ASP A 415 9.19 5.10 26.58
N ILE A 416 9.07 4.40 25.42
CA ILE A 416 7.78 3.89 24.93
C ILE A 416 7.16 2.94 25.97
N ILE A 417 7.93 1.97 26.47
CA ILE A 417 7.50 1.01 27.47
C ILE A 417 7.12 1.72 28.78
N ALA A 418 7.88 2.68 29.23
CA ALA A 418 7.59 3.43 30.45
C ALA A 418 6.28 4.23 30.34
N ASP A 419 5.97 4.81 29.18
CA ASP A 419 4.71 5.51 28.94
C ASP A 419 3.50 4.55 28.92
N LEU A 420 3.67 3.39 28.29
CA LEU A 420 2.64 2.33 28.30
C LEU A 420 2.40 1.78 29.72
N ASP A 421 3.49 1.49 30.46
CA ASP A 421 3.39 0.93 31.82
C ASP A 421 2.68 1.90 32.77
N GLN A 422 3.08 3.18 32.78
CA GLN A 422 2.43 4.17 33.64
C GLN A 422 0.96 4.38 33.29
N ALA A 423 0.59 4.30 32.01
CA ALA A 423 -0.82 4.38 31.57
C ALA A 423 -1.62 3.12 31.96
N LEU A 424 -1.00 1.93 31.95
CA LEU A 424 -1.65 0.72 32.44
C LEU A 424 -1.90 0.76 33.95
N GLN A 425 -1.13 1.53 34.75
CA GLN A 425 -1.34 1.61 36.21
C GLN A 425 -2.68 2.28 36.59
N VAL A 426 -3.33 3.05 35.71
CA VAL A 426 -4.63 3.68 35.99
C VAL A 426 -5.83 2.71 35.88
N LEU A 427 -5.61 1.52 35.32
CA LEU A 427 -6.59 0.43 35.27
C LEU A 427 -6.53 -0.40 36.56
#